data_ba66af941d9ff7cfc28c0d7e5288d9a7
#
_entry.id   ba66af941d9ff7cfc28c0d7e5288d9a7
#
_cell.length_a   1.000
_cell.length_b   1.000
_cell.length_c   1.000
_cell.angle_alpha   90.00
_cell.angle_beta   90.00
_cell.angle_gamma   90.00
#
_symmetry.space_group_name_H-M   'P 1'
#
loop_
_entity.id
_entity.type
_entity.pdbx_description
1 polymer ?
#
loop_
_entity_poly.entity_id
_entity_poly.type
_entity_poly.pdbx_seq_one_letter_code
_entity_poly.pdbx_strand_id
1 'polypeptide(L)'
;MIKLGKSGKSSGNGLMRWIFGTIIIFIVIAGTNCAGLKDDQGAEEFRQVSQQAGERDLVETHVQTEGRETNQDNELSESGLEDNSYVASEKPADENLTVHFLDVGQGDSILLEYNGKAMLVDAGERDQGPVVSAYLHEQGISSIDYVVATHPHSDHIGGMDEVLNSFQVGHFIDSGFPHTSKTYENMLTAIDEKNIPFEVAEERDKIKFDPAVDIEILNPGAEYSEELNENSVVLKVSYGEVSFLLMGDAGLETEEKLMNSGHDLDSDILKVGHHASRSGSGEAFISAVSPEASVIEVGAGNDYGHPHAEILERLQKASRVYRTDLDGSIAVTTDGSAYTVITQKSGSEVENPEKTVVEETRLQEAGSDETELEDPSSRGGISSSTESTVYVSDLSLQDEWVEITNRGSSPVSLSGWKIEDDSSKHTYTFPSFTLDPQATVTLHTGEGTDTATELYWGSGSPLWNNDGDTAYLFDDSGNLVSSLEG
;
A
#
# COMPACT_ATOMS: atom_id res chain seq x y z
N MET A 1 4.74 -45.30 28.74
CA MET A 1 5.94 -45.36 27.89
C MET A 1 5.55 -45.98 26.56
N ILE A 2 5.23 -45.19 25.55
CA ILE A 2 5.12 -45.63 24.15
C ILE A 2 5.75 -44.54 23.31
N LYS A 3 6.86 -44.90 22.68
CA LYS A 3 7.55 -44.06 21.68
C LYS A 3 6.75 -44.12 20.36
N LEU A 4 6.36 -42.98 19.81
CA LEU A 4 5.92 -42.86 18.44
C LEU A 4 7.03 -42.23 17.63
N GLY A 5 7.36 -42.92 16.55
CA GLY A 5 8.48 -42.61 15.67
C GLY A 5 8.12 -41.48 14.68
N LYS A 6 9.15 -40.73 14.32
CA LYS A 6 9.12 -39.77 13.22
C LYS A 6 8.97 -40.51 11.89
N SER A 7 8.03 -40.08 11.07
CA SER A 7 7.99 -40.45 9.64
C SER A 7 7.69 -39.23 8.77
N GLY A 8 8.59 -38.97 7.85
CA GLY A 8 8.30 -38.71 6.44
C GLY A 8 7.80 -37.33 6.06
N LYS A 9 8.70 -36.55 5.45
CA LYS A 9 8.38 -35.38 4.62
C LYS A 9 7.33 -35.73 3.59
N SER A 10 6.17 -35.08 3.68
CA SER A 10 5.15 -35.05 2.63
C SER A 10 5.45 -33.88 1.70
N SER A 11 5.49 -34.12 0.41
CA SER A 11 5.71 -33.10 -0.62
C SER A 11 4.55 -32.08 -0.62
N GLY A 12 4.86 -30.79 -0.75
CA GLY A 12 3.96 -29.65 -0.57
C GLY A 12 2.70 -29.58 -1.43
N ASN A 13 2.54 -30.44 -2.44
CA ASN A 13 1.37 -30.45 -3.33
C ASN A 13 0.08 -31.00 -2.69
N GLY A 14 0.15 -31.68 -1.57
CA GLY A 14 -1.02 -32.20 -0.88
C GLY A 14 -1.72 -31.17 0.02
N LEU A 15 -0.95 -30.26 0.60
CA LEU A 15 -1.47 -29.22 1.51
C LEU A 15 -2.22 -28.13 0.72
N MET A 16 -1.68 -27.72 -0.43
CA MET A 16 -2.29 -26.74 -1.32
C MET A 16 -3.69 -27.15 -1.80
N ARG A 17 -3.88 -28.44 -2.19
CA ARG A 17 -5.21 -28.93 -2.56
C ARG A 17 -6.24 -28.91 -1.41
N TRP A 18 -5.77 -29.01 -0.18
CA TRP A 18 -6.64 -28.94 1.00
C TRP A 18 -7.08 -27.50 1.30
N ILE A 19 -6.19 -26.53 1.15
CA ILE A 19 -6.50 -25.11 1.38
C ILE A 19 -7.52 -24.61 0.36
N PHE A 20 -7.32 -24.86 -0.93
CA PHE A 20 -8.31 -24.51 -1.96
C PHE A 20 -9.67 -25.22 -1.75
N GLY A 21 -9.66 -26.50 -1.40
CA GLY A 21 -10.90 -27.23 -1.11
C GLY A 21 -11.63 -26.67 0.11
N THR A 22 -10.93 -26.18 1.11
CA THR A 22 -11.54 -25.63 2.33
C THR A 22 -12.06 -24.21 2.12
N ILE A 23 -11.31 -23.34 1.43
CA ILE A 23 -11.73 -21.97 1.11
C ILE A 23 -12.95 -21.97 0.18
N ILE A 24 -12.95 -22.79 -0.89
CA ILE A 24 -14.09 -22.90 -1.82
C ILE A 24 -15.33 -23.46 -1.10
N ILE A 25 -15.18 -24.41 -0.16
CA ILE A 25 -16.31 -24.95 0.59
C ILE A 25 -16.89 -23.91 1.55
N PHE A 26 -16.08 -23.03 2.17
CA PHE A 26 -16.60 -21.96 3.02
C PHE A 26 -17.34 -20.88 2.21
N ILE A 27 -16.86 -20.50 1.04
CA ILE A 27 -17.54 -19.54 0.15
C ILE A 27 -18.91 -20.08 -0.32
N VAL A 28 -19.00 -21.37 -0.66
CA VAL A 28 -20.27 -22.01 -1.07
C VAL A 28 -21.25 -22.16 0.11
N ILE A 29 -20.77 -22.39 1.34
CA ILE A 29 -21.65 -22.54 2.52
C ILE A 29 -22.18 -21.19 3.00
N ALA A 30 -21.40 -20.09 2.91
CA ALA A 30 -21.88 -18.74 3.24
C ALA A 30 -22.93 -18.21 2.24
N GLY A 31 -22.84 -18.61 0.95
CA GLY A 31 -23.79 -18.21 -0.08
C GLY A 31 -25.16 -18.90 -0.03
N THR A 32 -25.30 -20.00 0.75
CA THR A 32 -26.56 -20.79 0.79
C THR A 32 -27.47 -20.46 1.99
N ASN A 33 -27.09 -19.54 2.86
CA ASN A 33 -27.89 -19.20 4.06
C ASN A 33 -28.90 -18.05 3.88
N CYS A 34 -29.04 -17.49 2.69
CA CYS A 34 -30.08 -16.51 2.37
C CYS A 34 -30.91 -16.89 1.15
N ALA A 35 -31.74 -17.92 1.23
CA ALA A 35 -33.04 -18.01 0.56
C ALA A 35 -33.66 -19.40 0.82
N GLY A 36 -34.66 -19.43 1.68
CA GLY A 36 -35.55 -20.59 1.73
C GLY A 36 -36.43 -20.61 0.51
N LEU A 37 -36.28 -21.64 -0.30
CA LEU A 37 -37.36 -22.23 -1.13
C LEU A 37 -36.88 -23.60 -1.65
N LYS A 38 -37.79 -24.57 -1.53
CA LYS A 38 -37.65 -25.96 -1.96
C LYS A 38 -37.50 -26.03 -3.48
N ASP A 39 -36.58 -26.86 -3.98
CA ASP A 39 -36.90 -27.80 -5.06
C ASP A 39 -35.76 -28.82 -5.24
N ASP A 40 -36.18 -30.08 -5.25
CA ASP A 40 -35.39 -31.31 -5.17
C ASP A 40 -35.06 -31.85 -6.58
N GLN A 41 -34.66 -31.03 -7.53
CA GLN A 41 -34.37 -31.45 -8.91
C GLN A 41 -32.93 -31.16 -9.38
N GLY A 42 -32.10 -30.44 -8.60
CA GLY A 42 -30.73 -30.06 -9.00
C GLY A 42 -29.64 -31.12 -8.73
N ALA A 43 -29.94 -32.16 -7.97
CA ALA A 43 -28.92 -33.11 -7.49
C ALA A 43 -28.63 -34.28 -8.48
N GLU A 44 -29.49 -34.54 -9.46
CA GLU A 44 -29.28 -35.63 -10.44
C GLU A 44 -28.50 -35.18 -11.69
N GLU A 45 -28.57 -33.92 -12.07
CA GLU A 45 -27.85 -33.44 -13.25
C GLU A 45 -26.32 -33.31 -13.01
N PHE A 46 -25.90 -33.09 -11.77
CA PHE A 46 -24.48 -33.02 -11.42
C PHE A 46 -23.76 -34.38 -11.36
N ARG A 47 -24.51 -35.49 -11.26
CA ARG A 47 -23.94 -36.85 -11.27
C ARG A 47 -23.68 -37.41 -12.67
N GLN A 48 -24.28 -36.86 -13.71
CA GLN A 48 -24.06 -37.31 -15.07
C GLN A 48 -22.88 -36.69 -15.79
N VAL A 49 -22.42 -35.48 -15.35
CA VAL A 49 -21.28 -34.79 -15.95
C VAL A 49 -19.93 -35.34 -15.44
N SER A 50 -19.88 -35.88 -14.23
CA SER A 50 -18.66 -36.45 -13.65
C SER A 50 -18.32 -37.88 -14.09
N GLN A 51 -19.19 -38.56 -14.82
CA GLN A 51 -18.95 -39.93 -15.34
C GLN A 51 -18.48 -39.99 -16.81
N GLN A 52 -18.45 -38.88 -17.55
CA GLN A 52 -17.99 -38.84 -18.95
C GLN A 52 -16.55 -38.34 -19.17
N ALA A 53 -15.81 -37.99 -18.12
CA ALA A 53 -14.43 -37.52 -18.22
C ALA A 53 -13.36 -38.60 -17.96
N GLY A 54 -13.73 -39.86 -17.86
CA GLY A 54 -12.87 -40.94 -17.40
C GLY A 54 -12.46 -42.00 -18.44
N GLU A 55 -12.47 -41.73 -19.73
CA GLU A 55 -11.90 -42.67 -20.72
C GLU A 55 -11.50 -41.95 -22.00
N ARG A 56 -10.21 -41.60 -22.11
CA ARG A 56 -9.51 -41.45 -23.41
C ARG A 56 -8.09 -41.94 -23.30
N ASP A 57 -7.83 -42.96 -24.14
CA ASP A 57 -6.64 -43.75 -24.28
C ASP A 57 -5.37 -42.96 -24.59
N LEU A 58 -4.28 -43.40 -23.95
CA LEU A 58 -2.90 -43.09 -24.27
C LEU A 58 -2.52 -43.78 -25.61
N VAL A 59 -2.15 -43.00 -26.61
CA VAL A 59 -1.44 -43.48 -27.79
C VAL A 59 0.01 -43.04 -27.71
N GLU A 60 0.89 -43.99 -27.41
CA GLU A 60 2.33 -43.85 -27.54
C GLU A 60 2.73 -43.82 -29.02
N THR A 61 3.41 -42.79 -29.49
CA THR A 61 4.13 -42.81 -30.76
C THR A 61 5.61 -42.81 -30.53
N HIS A 62 6.23 -43.96 -30.77
CA HIS A 62 7.71 -44.12 -30.88
C HIS A 62 8.17 -43.50 -32.19
N VAL A 63 9.16 -42.61 -32.13
CA VAL A 63 9.98 -42.20 -33.28
C VAL A 63 11.38 -42.69 -33.07
N GLN A 64 11.81 -43.63 -33.94
CA GLN A 64 13.17 -44.12 -34.04
C GLN A 64 14.02 -43.10 -34.82
N THR A 65 15.18 -42.76 -34.28
CA THR A 65 16.25 -42.06 -35.02
C THR A 65 17.28 -43.07 -35.52
N GLU A 66 17.33 -43.23 -36.86
CA GLU A 66 18.47 -43.94 -37.51
C GLU A 66 19.63 -42.96 -37.72
N GLY A 67 20.83 -43.43 -37.33
CA GLY A 67 22.10 -42.73 -37.53
C GLY A 67 22.62 -42.92 -38.95
N ARG A 68 23.39 -41.98 -39.43
CA ARG A 68 24.28 -42.13 -40.56
C ARG A 68 25.58 -41.38 -40.34
N GLU A 69 26.64 -42.11 -40.07
CA GLU A 69 28.06 -41.66 -40.15
C GLU A 69 28.46 -41.53 -41.62
N THR A 70 29.22 -40.50 -41.97
CA THR A 70 30.26 -40.56 -43.02
C THR A 70 31.38 -39.58 -42.69
N ASN A 71 32.57 -40.14 -42.46
CA ASN A 71 33.87 -39.46 -42.45
C ASN A 71 34.19 -38.91 -43.84
N GLN A 72 34.87 -37.76 -43.90
CA GLN A 72 36.04 -37.58 -44.79
C GLN A 72 36.85 -36.37 -44.38
N ASP A 73 38.17 -36.65 -44.17
CA ASP A 73 39.27 -35.72 -43.98
C ASP A 73 39.48 -34.80 -45.17
N ASN A 74 39.83 -33.54 -44.92
CA ASN A 74 40.83 -32.87 -45.77
C ASN A 74 41.51 -31.70 -45.03
N GLU A 75 42.83 -31.74 -45.03
CA GLU A 75 43.77 -30.76 -44.52
C GLU A 75 43.93 -29.53 -45.45
N LEU A 76 44.47 -28.44 -44.83
CA LEU A 76 45.28 -27.31 -45.39
C LEU A 76 44.45 -26.10 -45.89
N SER A 77 44.56 -24.95 -45.28
CA SER A 77 45.64 -23.98 -45.26
C SER A 77 45.28 -22.68 -44.52
N GLU A 78 46.27 -22.13 -43.82
CA GLU A 78 46.23 -20.81 -43.19
C GLU A 78 45.97 -19.67 -44.16
N SER A 79 45.01 -18.77 -43.79
CA SER A 79 45.14 -17.33 -44.05
C SER A 79 44.23 -16.58 -43.10
N GLY A 80 44.79 -15.64 -42.33
CA GLY A 80 44.12 -14.86 -41.30
C GLY A 80 42.96 -14.05 -41.84
N LEU A 81 41.84 -14.17 -41.13
CA LEU A 81 40.79 -13.16 -41.06
C LEU A 81 40.50 -13.02 -39.58
N GLU A 82 40.69 -11.81 -39.07
CA GLU A 82 40.33 -11.42 -37.75
C GLU A 82 38.83 -11.64 -37.59
N ASP A 83 38.46 -12.66 -36.82
CA ASP A 83 37.08 -12.91 -36.38
C ASP A 83 36.76 -11.85 -35.33
N ASN A 84 36.15 -10.76 -35.81
CA ASN A 84 35.56 -9.76 -34.96
C ASN A 84 34.24 -10.32 -34.46
N SER A 85 34.33 -11.38 -33.61
CA SER A 85 33.22 -11.83 -32.81
C SER A 85 32.81 -10.66 -31.88
N TYR A 86 31.77 -9.98 -32.27
CA TYR A 86 31.04 -9.05 -31.43
C TYR A 86 30.55 -9.88 -30.23
N VAL A 87 31.37 -9.94 -29.18
CA VAL A 87 30.91 -10.35 -27.88
C VAL A 87 29.94 -9.26 -27.50
N ALA A 88 28.63 -9.55 -27.58
CA ALA A 88 27.64 -8.77 -26.92
C ALA A 88 28.14 -8.65 -25.48
N SER A 89 28.53 -7.45 -25.07
CA SER A 89 28.85 -7.18 -23.68
C SER A 89 27.53 -7.44 -22.95
N GLU A 90 27.46 -8.52 -22.19
CA GLU A 90 26.42 -8.66 -21.19
C GLU A 90 26.46 -7.37 -20.37
N LYS A 91 25.34 -6.64 -20.35
CA LYS A 91 25.16 -5.49 -19.49
C LYS A 91 25.54 -5.98 -18.09
N PRO A 92 26.43 -5.32 -17.34
CA PRO A 92 26.67 -5.71 -15.95
C PRO A 92 25.33 -5.88 -15.27
N ALA A 93 25.13 -6.96 -14.54
CA ALA A 93 23.96 -7.14 -13.70
C ALA A 93 23.81 -5.84 -12.89
N ASP A 94 22.63 -5.25 -12.90
CA ASP A 94 22.35 -4.02 -12.17
C ASP A 94 22.38 -4.42 -10.69
N GLU A 95 23.46 -4.07 -9.99
CA GLU A 95 23.64 -4.44 -8.58
C GLU A 95 22.77 -3.59 -7.66
N ASN A 96 21.93 -2.70 -8.20
CA ASN A 96 21.05 -1.85 -7.44
C ASN A 96 19.69 -2.53 -7.21
N LEU A 97 19.17 -2.42 -5.97
CA LEU A 97 17.78 -2.69 -5.68
C LEU A 97 16.96 -1.42 -5.98
N THR A 98 15.91 -1.55 -6.78
CA THR A 98 14.96 -0.46 -7.00
C THR A 98 13.58 -0.88 -6.48
N VAL A 99 12.97 -0.04 -5.65
CA VAL A 99 11.59 -0.20 -5.16
C VAL A 99 10.76 0.94 -5.72
N HIS A 100 9.76 0.59 -6.52
CA HIS A 100 8.86 1.54 -7.15
C HIS A 100 7.50 1.51 -6.44
N PHE A 101 7.01 2.66 -6.04
CA PHE A 101 5.66 2.88 -5.52
C PHE A 101 4.85 3.53 -6.65
N LEU A 102 3.87 2.83 -7.17
CA LEU A 102 3.17 3.22 -8.38
C LEU A 102 2.00 4.18 -8.08
N ASP A 103 1.84 5.22 -8.90
CA ASP A 103 0.63 6.06 -8.86
C ASP A 103 -0.54 5.28 -9.51
N VAL A 104 -1.22 4.50 -8.71
CA VAL A 104 -2.42 3.74 -9.08
C VAL A 104 -3.72 4.40 -8.58
N GLY A 105 -3.65 5.71 -8.26
CA GLY A 105 -4.75 6.37 -7.57
C GLY A 105 -4.85 5.90 -6.13
N GLN A 106 -6.08 5.67 -5.63
CA GLN A 106 -6.28 5.11 -4.29
C GLN A 106 -5.95 3.62 -4.33
N GLY A 107 -5.02 3.19 -3.47
CA GLY A 107 -4.57 1.80 -3.38
C GLY A 107 -3.06 1.65 -3.46
N ASP A 108 -2.57 0.44 -3.29
CA ASP A 108 -1.15 0.10 -3.30
C ASP A 108 -0.74 -0.71 -4.54
N SER A 109 0.43 -0.39 -5.07
CA SER A 109 1.12 -1.27 -6.02
C SER A 109 2.62 -0.98 -5.99
N ILE A 110 3.42 -1.95 -5.54
CA ILE A 110 4.85 -1.77 -5.32
C ILE A 110 5.62 -2.81 -6.12
N LEU A 111 6.55 -2.35 -6.98
CA LEU A 111 7.45 -3.22 -7.73
C LEU A 111 8.85 -3.17 -7.12
N LEU A 112 9.42 -4.34 -6.83
CA LEU A 112 10.82 -4.51 -6.46
C LEU A 112 11.58 -5.14 -7.63
N GLU A 113 12.69 -4.53 -8.01
CA GLU A 113 13.58 -5.03 -9.07
C GLU A 113 15.01 -5.19 -8.55
N TYR A 114 15.58 -6.37 -8.76
CA TYR A 114 16.97 -6.63 -8.44
C TYR A 114 17.53 -7.75 -9.34
N ASN A 115 18.67 -7.50 -9.98
CA ASN A 115 19.41 -8.51 -10.75
C ASN A 115 18.55 -9.25 -11.79
N GLY A 116 17.63 -8.52 -12.46
CA GLY A 116 16.74 -9.05 -13.48
C GLY A 116 15.56 -9.86 -12.94
N LYS A 117 15.32 -9.85 -11.63
CA LYS A 117 14.16 -10.42 -10.95
C LYS A 117 13.17 -9.32 -10.59
N ALA A 118 11.92 -9.69 -10.54
CA ALA A 118 10.82 -8.80 -10.18
C ALA A 118 9.93 -9.41 -9.10
N MET A 119 9.51 -8.58 -8.12
CA MET A 119 8.46 -8.90 -7.17
C MET A 119 7.45 -7.77 -7.16
N LEU A 120 6.17 -8.11 -7.29
CA LEU A 120 5.06 -7.16 -7.21
C LEU A 120 4.29 -7.37 -5.90
N VAL A 121 4.09 -6.31 -5.14
CA VAL A 121 3.25 -6.28 -3.95
C VAL A 121 2.02 -5.43 -4.28
N ASP A 122 0.85 -6.03 -4.26
CA ASP A 122 -0.43 -5.45 -4.64
C ASP A 122 -0.49 -4.92 -6.09
N ALA A 123 -1.67 -4.56 -6.58
CA ALA A 123 -1.91 -4.17 -7.96
C ALA A 123 -2.99 -3.09 -8.12
N GLY A 124 -3.31 -2.36 -7.04
CA GLY A 124 -4.30 -1.31 -7.04
C GLY A 124 -5.73 -1.77 -7.28
N GLU A 125 -6.62 -0.82 -7.51
CA GLU A 125 -8.02 -1.07 -7.91
C GLU A 125 -8.11 -1.77 -9.25
N ARG A 126 -9.28 -2.35 -9.53
CA ARG A 126 -9.53 -3.15 -10.73
C ARG A 126 -9.24 -2.43 -12.04
N ASP A 127 -9.56 -1.16 -12.14
CA ASP A 127 -9.32 -0.34 -13.32
C ASP A 127 -7.86 0.13 -13.44
N GLN A 128 -7.05 -0.09 -12.40
CA GLN A 128 -5.62 0.20 -12.37
C GLN A 128 -4.75 -0.98 -12.84
N GLY A 129 -5.29 -2.18 -12.97
CA GLY A 129 -4.55 -3.34 -13.50
C GLY A 129 -3.83 -3.06 -14.83
N PRO A 130 -4.47 -2.41 -15.84
CA PRO A 130 -3.79 -2.01 -17.06
C PRO A 130 -2.66 -0.98 -16.86
N VAL A 131 -2.77 -0.08 -15.87
CA VAL A 131 -1.72 0.88 -15.51
C VAL A 131 -0.51 0.16 -14.95
N VAL A 132 -0.73 -0.75 -13.99
CA VAL A 132 0.31 -1.61 -13.40
C VAL A 132 0.99 -2.43 -14.49
N SER A 133 0.22 -3.11 -15.35
CA SER A 133 0.77 -3.92 -16.44
C SER A 133 1.60 -3.10 -17.42
N ALA A 134 1.15 -1.89 -17.77
CA ALA A 134 1.90 -0.99 -18.66
C ALA A 134 3.20 -0.54 -18.00
N TYR A 135 3.18 -0.18 -16.72
CA TYR A 135 4.37 0.21 -15.97
C TYR A 135 5.40 -0.91 -15.91
N LEU A 136 4.98 -2.14 -15.60
CA LEU A 136 5.85 -3.31 -15.60
C LEU A 136 6.51 -3.53 -16.96
N HIS A 137 5.76 -3.39 -18.05
CA HIS A 137 6.31 -3.48 -19.41
C HIS A 137 7.31 -2.35 -19.73
N GLU A 138 7.06 -1.12 -19.26
CA GLU A 138 8.00 0.02 -19.42
C GLU A 138 9.30 -0.21 -18.68
N GLN A 139 9.29 -0.91 -17.53
CA GLN A 139 10.49 -1.34 -16.82
C GLN A 139 11.17 -2.55 -17.49
N GLY A 140 10.57 -3.14 -18.54
CA GLY A 140 11.14 -4.28 -19.25
C GLY A 140 10.86 -5.63 -18.58
N ILE A 141 9.93 -5.67 -17.61
CA ILE A 141 9.51 -6.90 -16.94
C ILE A 141 8.77 -7.79 -17.93
N SER A 142 9.19 -9.02 -18.06
CA SER A 142 8.55 -10.05 -18.89
C SER A 142 7.94 -11.19 -18.08
N SER A 143 8.38 -11.37 -16.84
CA SER A 143 7.88 -12.33 -15.87
C SER A 143 8.08 -11.78 -14.46
N ILE A 144 7.25 -12.21 -13.52
CA ILE A 144 7.30 -11.80 -12.12
C ILE A 144 7.67 -13.02 -11.29
N ASP A 145 8.77 -12.96 -10.52
CA ASP A 145 9.22 -14.07 -9.70
C ASP A 145 8.29 -14.30 -8.51
N TYR A 146 7.82 -13.22 -7.88
CA TYR A 146 6.90 -13.25 -6.75
C TYR A 146 5.80 -12.18 -6.90
N VAL A 147 4.58 -12.56 -6.62
CA VAL A 147 3.45 -11.63 -6.37
C VAL A 147 3.03 -11.80 -4.93
N VAL A 148 2.83 -10.70 -4.22
CA VAL A 148 2.32 -10.66 -2.86
C VAL A 148 1.01 -9.90 -2.85
N ALA A 149 -0.06 -10.51 -2.34
CA ALA A 149 -1.31 -9.84 -2.00
C ALA A 149 -1.32 -9.56 -0.50
N THR A 150 -1.28 -8.28 -0.11
CA THR A 150 -1.18 -7.92 1.31
C THR A 150 -2.44 -8.29 2.06
N HIS A 151 -3.61 -7.95 1.53
CA HIS A 151 -4.91 -8.29 2.09
C HIS A 151 -6.01 -8.16 1.01
N PRO A 152 -7.23 -8.70 1.23
CA PRO A 152 -8.20 -8.89 0.15
C PRO A 152 -9.08 -7.68 -0.19
N HIS A 153 -8.71 -6.44 0.13
CA HIS A 153 -9.44 -5.26 -0.33
C HIS A 153 -9.21 -4.97 -1.81
N SER A 154 -10.18 -4.32 -2.45
CA SER A 154 -10.18 -4.12 -3.90
C SER A 154 -9.09 -3.16 -4.38
N ASP A 155 -8.74 -2.18 -3.59
CA ASP A 155 -7.68 -1.21 -3.85
C ASP A 155 -6.26 -1.77 -3.72
N HIS A 156 -6.14 -3.05 -3.34
CA HIS A 156 -4.89 -3.83 -3.31
C HIS A 156 -4.89 -4.97 -4.31
N ILE A 157 -5.97 -5.75 -4.39
CA ILE A 157 -6.00 -6.94 -5.26
C ILE A 157 -6.85 -6.75 -6.52
N GLY A 158 -7.45 -5.59 -6.72
CA GLY A 158 -8.36 -5.31 -7.83
C GLY A 158 -7.74 -5.53 -9.20
N GLY A 159 -6.51 -5.07 -9.38
CA GLY A 159 -5.73 -5.20 -10.61
C GLY A 159 -5.08 -6.57 -10.83
N MET A 160 -5.12 -7.49 -9.84
CA MET A 160 -4.42 -8.78 -9.92
C MET A 160 -4.88 -9.66 -11.08
N ASP A 161 -6.15 -9.60 -11.46
CA ASP A 161 -6.66 -10.37 -12.61
C ASP A 161 -5.93 -9.98 -13.91
N GLU A 162 -5.71 -8.70 -14.14
CA GLU A 162 -4.95 -8.21 -15.30
C GLU A 162 -3.48 -8.63 -15.23
N VAL A 163 -2.82 -8.45 -14.07
CA VAL A 163 -1.42 -8.83 -13.88
C VAL A 163 -1.20 -10.32 -14.10
N LEU A 164 -2.02 -11.16 -13.45
CA LEU A 164 -1.94 -12.61 -13.59
C LEU A 164 -2.22 -13.08 -15.02
N ASN A 165 -3.00 -12.34 -15.79
CA ASN A 165 -3.27 -12.65 -17.19
C ASN A 165 -2.16 -12.18 -18.14
N SER A 166 -1.47 -11.10 -17.81
CA SER A 166 -0.45 -10.47 -18.66
C SER A 166 0.96 -11.03 -18.44
N PHE A 167 1.27 -11.57 -17.26
CA PHE A 167 2.60 -12.03 -16.90
C PHE A 167 2.65 -13.49 -16.47
N GLN A 168 3.81 -14.13 -16.68
CA GLN A 168 4.12 -15.38 -16.01
C GLN A 168 4.54 -15.07 -14.57
N VAL A 169 3.91 -15.72 -13.59
CA VAL A 169 4.20 -15.57 -12.17
C VAL A 169 4.83 -16.84 -11.62
N GLY A 170 5.98 -16.70 -10.96
CA GLY A 170 6.71 -17.79 -10.36
C GLY A 170 6.10 -18.30 -9.05
N HIS A 171 5.72 -17.39 -8.15
CA HIS A 171 5.12 -17.67 -6.85
C HIS A 171 4.09 -16.60 -6.49
N PHE A 172 3.04 -17.01 -5.82
CA PHE A 172 2.04 -16.10 -5.27
C PHE A 172 1.95 -16.28 -3.74
N ILE A 173 2.03 -15.17 -3.01
CA ILE A 173 1.94 -15.14 -1.54
C ILE A 173 0.70 -14.32 -1.17
N ASP A 174 -0.13 -14.87 -0.30
CA ASP A 174 -1.38 -14.27 0.17
C ASP A 174 -1.40 -14.24 1.69
N SER A 175 -2.06 -13.26 2.30
CA SER A 175 -2.20 -13.19 3.76
C SER A 175 -2.83 -14.44 4.38
N GLY A 176 -3.56 -15.20 3.59
CA GLY A 176 -4.28 -16.40 4.05
C GLY A 176 -5.61 -16.08 4.74
N PHE A 177 -5.97 -14.80 4.90
CA PHE A 177 -7.26 -14.41 5.45
C PHE A 177 -8.37 -14.57 4.40
N PRO A 178 -9.37 -15.45 4.60
CA PRO A 178 -10.37 -15.73 3.58
C PRO A 178 -11.34 -14.56 3.40
N HIS A 179 -11.65 -14.22 2.14
CA HIS A 179 -12.60 -13.18 1.82
C HIS A 179 -13.65 -13.67 0.80
N THR A 180 -14.86 -13.10 0.84
CA THR A 180 -15.99 -13.54 0.00
C THR A 180 -16.24 -12.66 -1.22
N SER A 181 -15.38 -11.66 -1.47
CA SER A 181 -15.52 -10.77 -2.62
C SER A 181 -15.28 -11.51 -3.94
N LYS A 182 -15.95 -11.06 -5.00
CA LYS A 182 -15.75 -11.61 -6.33
C LYS A 182 -14.33 -11.36 -6.86
N THR A 183 -13.69 -10.27 -6.46
CA THR A 183 -12.32 -9.95 -6.79
C THR A 183 -11.37 -11.00 -6.24
N TYR A 184 -11.50 -11.35 -4.96
CA TYR A 184 -10.68 -12.37 -4.31
C TYR A 184 -10.93 -13.78 -4.94
N GLU A 185 -12.19 -14.14 -5.20
CA GLU A 185 -12.53 -15.39 -5.88
C GLU A 185 -11.91 -15.48 -7.28
N ASN A 186 -11.98 -14.40 -8.08
CA ASN A 186 -11.38 -14.35 -9.41
C ASN A 186 -9.85 -14.49 -9.35
N MET A 187 -9.18 -13.80 -8.43
CA MET A 187 -7.75 -13.90 -8.22
C MET A 187 -7.33 -15.35 -7.90
N LEU A 188 -7.98 -15.98 -6.92
CA LEU A 188 -7.70 -17.39 -6.57
C LEU A 188 -7.98 -18.35 -7.76
N THR A 189 -9.02 -18.08 -8.53
CA THR A 189 -9.34 -18.88 -9.72
C THR A 189 -8.24 -18.77 -10.77
N ALA A 190 -7.74 -17.54 -11.05
CA ALA A 190 -6.65 -17.33 -11.99
C ALA A 190 -5.36 -18.03 -11.55
N ILE A 191 -5.05 -18.01 -10.25
CA ILE A 191 -3.89 -18.70 -9.66
C ILE A 191 -4.00 -20.22 -9.88
N ASP A 192 -5.18 -20.81 -9.61
CA ASP A 192 -5.40 -22.26 -9.80
C ASP A 192 -5.36 -22.66 -11.28
N GLU A 193 -6.05 -21.93 -12.17
CA GLU A 193 -6.08 -22.20 -13.61
C GLU A 193 -4.69 -22.12 -14.25
N LYS A 194 -3.84 -21.22 -13.79
CA LYS A 194 -2.48 -21.04 -14.27
C LYS A 194 -1.46 -21.93 -13.56
N ASN A 195 -1.88 -22.68 -12.55
CA ASN A 195 -1.05 -23.52 -11.70
C ASN A 195 0.13 -22.74 -11.07
N ILE A 196 -0.11 -21.51 -10.62
CA ILE A 196 0.89 -20.68 -9.94
C ILE A 196 1.13 -21.29 -8.54
N PRO A 197 2.38 -21.53 -8.14
CA PRO A 197 2.69 -21.92 -6.77
C PRO A 197 2.15 -20.86 -5.79
N PHE A 198 1.33 -21.33 -4.82
CA PHE A 198 0.65 -20.47 -3.87
C PHE A 198 1.12 -20.79 -2.46
N GLU A 199 1.46 -19.75 -1.71
CA GLU A 199 1.93 -19.82 -0.34
C GLU A 199 1.11 -18.85 0.53
N VAL A 200 0.81 -19.27 1.76
CA VAL A 200 0.23 -18.36 2.77
C VAL A 200 1.38 -17.74 3.55
N ALA A 201 1.32 -16.45 3.74
CA ALA A 201 2.31 -15.69 4.50
C ALA A 201 2.30 -16.15 5.98
N GLU A 202 3.45 -16.44 6.53
CA GLU A 202 3.63 -16.75 7.95
C GLU A 202 4.71 -15.82 8.55
N GLU A 203 4.47 -15.28 9.74
CA GLU A 203 5.44 -14.45 10.47
C GLU A 203 6.80 -15.12 10.56
N ARG A 204 7.87 -14.39 10.29
CA ARG A 204 9.29 -14.83 10.26
C ARG A 204 9.66 -15.69 9.06
N ASP A 205 8.78 -15.95 8.13
CA ASP A 205 9.16 -16.56 6.86
C ASP A 205 9.97 -15.58 6.00
N LYS A 206 10.83 -16.14 5.16
CA LYS A 206 11.65 -15.34 4.23
C LYS A 206 11.30 -15.64 2.80
N ILE A 207 11.05 -14.61 2.04
CA ILE A 207 10.85 -14.70 0.59
C ILE A 207 12.24 -14.85 -0.08
N LYS A 208 12.42 -15.92 -0.82
CA LYS A 208 13.70 -16.24 -1.50
C LYS A 208 13.81 -15.50 -2.83
N PHE A 209 13.68 -14.17 -2.79
CA PHE A 209 13.76 -13.32 -3.95
C PHE A 209 15.18 -13.35 -4.59
N ASP A 210 16.18 -12.93 -3.84
CA ASP A 210 17.59 -13.02 -4.22
C ASP A 210 18.45 -13.20 -2.97
N PRO A 211 19.61 -13.92 -3.06
CA PRO A 211 20.48 -14.09 -1.88
C PRO A 211 21.06 -12.78 -1.30
N ALA A 212 21.12 -11.71 -2.10
CA ALA A 212 21.64 -10.42 -1.66
C ALA A 212 20.55 -9.54 -1.01
N VAL A 213 19.27 -9.80 -1.27
CA VAL A 213 18.14 -9.05 -0.75
C VAL A 213 17.40 -9.91 0.28
N ASP A 214 17.45 -9.50 1.54
CA ASP A 214 16.74 -10.20 2.64
C ASP A 214 15.32 -9.66 2.75
N ILE A 215 14.32 -10.52 2.57
CA ILE A 215 12.90 -10.15 2.67
C ILE A 215 12.25 -11.03 3.72
N GLU A 216 11.82 -10.42 4.82
CA GLU A 216 11.17 -11.08 5.94
C GLU A 216 9.69 -10.68 6.03
N ILE A 217 8.81 -11.66 6.26
CA ILE A 217 7.40 -11.45 6.55
C ILE A 217 7.26 -11.18 8.04
N LEU A 218 6.75 -10.01 8.42
CA LEU A 218 6.56 -9.61 9.81
C LEU A 218 5.12 -9.81 10.29
N ASN A 219 4.14 -9.85 9.38
CA ASN A 219 2.71 -10.09 9.62
C ASN A 219 2.11 -10.77 8.36
N PRO A 220 1.04 -11.58 8.46
CA PRO A 220 0.26 -11.87 9.66
C PRO A 220 0.95 -12.85 10.60
N GLY A 221 0.61 -12.73 11.89
CA GLY A 221 1.02 -13.68 12.92
C GLY A 221 0.17 -14.97 12.91
N ALA A 222 0.30 -15.78 13.95
CA ALA A 222 -0.40 -17.07 14.06
C ALA A 222 -1.93 -16.94 14.22
N GLU A 223 -2.42 -15.80 14.64
CA GLU A 223 -3.84 -15.51 14.85
C GLU A 223 -4.22 -14.28 13.99
N TYR A 224 -5.32 -14.41 13.24
CA TYR A 224 -5.85 -13.33 12.44
C TYR A 224 -6.70 -12.38 13.27
N SER A 225 -6.65 -11.07 12.93
CA SER A 225 -7.58 -10.07 13.44
C SER A 225 -8.96 -10.20 12.76
N GLU A 226 -10.02 -9.71 13.41
CA GLU A 226 -11.34 -9.57 12.79
C GLU A 226 -11.35 -8.45 11.73
N GLU A 227 -10.45 -7.48 11.87
CA GLU A 227 -10.27 -6.36 10.94
C GLU A 227 -9.38 -6.78 9.76
N LEU A 228 -9.86 -6.65 8.53
CA LEU A 228 -9.17 -7.11 7.32
C LEU A 228 -7.79 -6.50 7.17
N ASN A 229 -7.67 -5.21 7.36
CA ASN A 229 -6.44 -4.44 7.20
C ASN A 229 -5.32 -4.92 8.12
N GLU A 230 -5.67 -5.32 9.34
CA GLU A 230 -4.71 -5.80 10.34
C GLU A 230 -4.07 -7.15 9.96
N ASN A 231 -4.62 -7.83 8.96
CA ASN A 231 -4.06 -9.07 8.41
C ASN A 231 -3.17 -8.82 7.18
N SER A 232 -2.83 -7.58 6.88
CA SER A 232 -1.93 -7.23 5.77
C SER A 232 -0.59 -7.93 5.91
N VAL A 233 -0.07 -8.45 4.80
CA VAL A 233 1.31 -8.94 4.75
C VAL A 233 2.24 -7.75 4.90
N VAL A 234 2.94 -7.69 6.02
CA VAL A 234 3.97 -6.67 6.29
C VAL A 234 5.33 -7.25 5.95
N LEU A 235 6.08 -6.54 5.12
CA LEU A 235 7.40 -6.98 4.66
C LEU A 235 8.50 -6.04 5.14
N LYS A 236 9.58 -6.60 5.68
CA LYS A 236 10.85 -5.91 5.82
C LYS A 236 11.78 -6.37 4.69
N VAL A 237 12.24 -5.42 3.87
CA VAL A 237 13.17 -5.65 2.79
C VAL A 237 14.50 -5.00 3.14
N SER A 238 15.60 -5.74 3.11
CA SER A 238 16.93 -5.23 3.45
C SER A 238 17.92 -5.57 2.36
N TYR A 239 18.68 -4.56 1.91
CA TYR A 239 19.77 -4.71 0.98
C TYR A 239 20.99 -3.91 1.48
N GLY A 240 22.03 -4.59 1.90
CA GLY A 240 23.19 -3.96 2.55
C GLY A 240 22.79 -3.26 3.86
N GLU A 241 23.00 -1.94 3.93
CA GLU A 241 22.67 -1.08 5.07
C GLU A 241 21.33 -0.35 4.88
N VAL A 242 20.66 -0.51 3.73
CA VAL A 242 19.38 0.17 3.42
C VAL A 242 18.21 -0.80 3.56
N SER A 243 17.17 -0.34 4.23
CA SER A 243 16.00 -1.15 4.53
C SER A 243 14.68 -0.42 4.28
N PHE A 244 13.66 -1.21 3.92
CA PHE A 244 12.30 -0.76 3.67
C PHE A 244 11.36 -1.53 4.59
N LEU A 245 10.37 -0.84 5.14
CA LEU A 245 9.23 -1.45 5.82
C LEU A 245 7.96 -1.16 5.01
N LEU A 246 7.33 -2.22 4.47
CA LEU A 246 6.13 -2.13 3.64
C LEU A 246 4.95 -2.63 4.46
N MET A 247 4.02 -1.73 4.82
CA MET A 247 2.96 -2.01 5.80
C MET A 247 1.66 -2.54 5.20
N GLY A 248 1.45 -2.44 3.87
CA GLY A 248 0.11 -2.60 3.31
C GLY A 248 -0.85 -1.63 4.01
N ASP A 249 -1.99 -2.14 4.49
CA ASP A 249 -2.96 -1.37 5.29
C ASP A 249 -2.97 -1.73 6.77
N ALA A 250 -1.89 -2.36 7.25
CA ALA A 250 -1.73 -2.65 8.68
C ALA A 250 -1.84 -1.38 9.51
N GLY A 251 -2.68 -1.43 10.55
CA GLY A 251 -2.99 -0.31 11.43
C GLY A 251 -2.43 -0.48 12.84
N LEU A 252 -3.04 0.25 13.79
CA LEU A 252 -2.53 0.39 15.17
C LEU A 252 -2.41 -0.96 15.92
N GLU A 253 -3.30 -1.92 15.66
CA GLU A 253 -3.26 -3.23 16.30
C GLU A 253 -2.00 -4.00 15.86
N THR A 254 -1.74 -4.01 14.56
CA THR A 254 -0.54 -4.67 14.00
C THR A 254 0.73 -3.92 14.38
N GLU A 255 0.74 -2.59 14.38
CA GLU A 255 1.86 -1.79 14.87
C GLU A 255 2.23 -2.15 16.32
N GLU A 256 1.23 -2.28 17.21
CA GLU A 256 1.46 -2.73 18.60
C GLU A 256 2.02 -4.14 18.66
N LYS A 257 1.51 -5.07 17.86
CA LYS A 257 2.03 -6.44 17.77
C LYS A 257 3.49 -6.44 17.32
N LEU A 258 3.82 -5.70 16.25
CA LEU A 258 5.18 -5.59 15.70
C LEU A 258 6.16 -5.04 16.74
N MET A 259 5.82 -3.95 17.43
CA MET A 259 6.66 -3.37 18.48
C MET A 259 6.90 -4.35 19.65
N ASN A 260 5.97 -5.25 19.94
CA ASN A 260 6.06 -6.22 21.03
C ASN A 260 6.65 -7.57 20.60
N SER A 261 6.78 -7.85 19.31
CA SER A 261 7.20 -9.16 18.77
C SER A 261 8.71 -9.39 18.85
N GLY A 262 9.49 -8.32 19.04
CA GLY A 262 10.95 -8.35 19.01
C GLY A 262 11.54 -8.37 17.59
N HIS A 263 10.75 -8.02 16.56
CA HIS A 263 11.27 -7.72 15.24
C HIS A 263 12.13 -6.45 15.27
N ASP A 264 13.12 -6.40 14.39
CA ASP A 264 13.83 -5.18 14.09
C ASP A 264 12.99 -4.36 13.12
N LEU A 265 12.43 -3.24 13.59
CA LEU A 265 11.57 -2.35 12.82
C LEU A 265 12.32 -1.16 12.23
N ASP A 266 13.55 -0.87 12.69
CA ASP A 266 14.36 0.26 12.19
C ASP A 266 14.52 0.14 10.67
N SER A 267 14.05 1.16 9.93
CA SER A 267 13.99 1.10 8.47
C SER A 267 14.13 2.50 7.86
N ASP A 268 14.99 2.63 6.87
CA ASP A 268 15.29 3.90 6.21
C ASP A 268 14.08 4.43 5.42
N ILE A 269 13.31 3.51 4.80
CA ILE A 269 12.13 3.86 4.00
C ILE A 269 10.89 3.15 4.57
N LEU A 270 9.86 3.93 4.90
CA LEU A 270 8.56 3.43 5.33
C LEU A 270 7.52 3.62 4.23
N LYS A 271 6.93 2.53 3.69
CA LYS A 271 5.61 2.60 3.05
C LYS A 271 4.57 2.70 4.15
N VAL A 272 3.94 3.85 4.22
CA VAL A 272 2.98 4.18 5.28
C VAL A 272 1.76 3.26 5.19
N GLY A 273 1.32 2.75 6.34
CA GLY A 273 0.15 1.89 6.41
C GLY A 273 -1.13 2.63 6.08
N HIS A 274 -2.07 1.93 5.44
CA HIS A 274 -3.44 2.35 5.18
C HIS A 274 -3.54 3.79 4.63
N HIS A 275 -2.71 4.11 3.64
CA HIS A 275 -2.67 5.38 2.91
C HIS A 275 -2.59 6.63 3.82
N ALA A 276 -1.99 6.48 5.02
CA ALA A 276 -1.97 7.47 6.10
C ALA A 276 -3.36 7.77 6.70
N SER A 277 -4.17 6.71 6.87
CA SER A 277 -5.39 6.73 7.69
C SER A 277 -5.07 6.93 9.18
N ARG A 278 -6.04 7.45 9.94
CA ARG A 278 -5.98 7.54 11.42
C ARG A 278 -5.87 6.18 12.12
N SER A 279 -6.28 5.11 11.43
CA SER A 279 -6.18 3.73 11.93
C SER A 279 -4.76 3.23 12.08
N GLY A 280 -3.74 3.98 11.59
CA GLY A 280 -2.33 3.59 11.64
C GLY A 280 -1.38 4.74 11.90
N SER A 281 -0.10 4.48 11.74
CA SER A 281 1.01 5.44 11.87
C SER A 281 1.09 6.08 13.26
N GLY A 282 0.97 5.26 14.32
CA GLY A 282 1.11 5.68 15.70
C GLY A 282 2.47 6.30 16.00
N GLU A 283 2.53 7.34 16.87
CA GLU A 283 3.77 8.05 17.18
C GLU A 283 4.89 7.11 17.70
N ALA A 284 4.52 6.14 18.55
CA ALA A 284 5.46 5.15 19.07
C ALA A 284 6.00 4.23 17.97
N PHE A 285 5.16 3.84 17.03
CA PHE A 285 5.54 3.01 15.89
C PHE A 285 6.48 3.76 14.94
N ILE A 286 6.12 4.98 14.53
CA ILE A 286 7.00 5.81 13.69
C ILE A 286 8.36 6.05 14.36
N SER A 287 8.37 6.27 15.69
CA SER A 287 9.62 6.38 16.45
C SER A 287 10.43 5.10 16.50
N ALA A 288 9.78 3.93 16.49
CA ALA A 288 10.45 2.62 16.47
C ALA A 288 11.00 2.29 15.07
N VAL A 289 10.30 2.71 14.01
CA VAL A 289 10.76 2.55 12.62
C VAL A 289 11.86 3.55 12.28
N SER A 290 11.79 4.78 12.85
CA SER A 290 12.77 5.86 12.65
C SER A 290 13.09 6.16 11.18
N PRO A 291 12.08 6.31 10.29
CA PRO A 291 12.31 6.41 8.86
C PRO A 291 13.00 7.73 8.47
N GLU A 292 13.87 7.66 7.47
CA GLU A 292 14.42 8.85 6.80
C GLU A 292 13.47 9.36 5.70
N ALA A 293 12.79 8.43 5.02
CA ALA A 293 11.75 8.71 4.03
C ALA A 293 10.48 7.92 4.32
N SER A 294 9.33 8.55 4.14
CA SER A 294 8.02 7.90 4.19
C SER A 294 7.31 8.07 2.86
N VAL A 295 6.77 7.01 2.32
CA VAL A 295 6.01 7.00 1.06
C VAL A 295 4.56 6.70 1.38
N ILE A 296 3.66 7.56 0.90
CA ILE A 296 2.21 7.38 0.98
C ILE A 296 1.70 7.11 -0.43
N GLU A 297 1.21 5.91 -0.68
CA GLU A 297 0.42 5.61 -1.88
C GLU A 297 -1.01 6.02 -1.62
N VAL A 298 -1.52 6.98 -2.38
CA VAL A 298 -2.83 7.61 -2.15
C VAL A 298 -3.34 8.28 -3.41
N GLY A 299 -4.63 8.24 -3.64
CA GLY A 299 -5.28 8.88 -4.79
C GLY A 299 -5.56 10.36 -4.57
N ALA A 300 -5.33 11.18 -5.59
CA ALA A 300 -5.74 12.58 -5.58
C ALA A 300 -7.27 12.70 -5.49
N GLY A 301 -7.77 13.42 -4.48
CA GLY A 301 -9.21 13.62 -4.30
C GLY A 301 -9.95 12.32 -3.96
N ASN A 302 -9.30 11.40 -3.24
CA ASN A 302 -9.94 10.17 -2.75
C ASN A 302 -11.10 10.48 -1.79
N ASP A 303 -12.06 9.57 -1.72
CA ASP A 303 -13.27 9.73 -0.91
C ASP A 303 -13.03 9.44 0.60
N TYR A 304 -11.80 9.06 1.00
CA TYR A 304 -11.44 8.66 2.38
C TYR A 304 -10.78 9.78 3.18
N GLY A 305 -10.51 10.93 2.54
CA GLY A 305 -9.79 12.03 3.16
C GLY A 305 -8.30 11.73 3.44
N HIS A 306 -7.76 10.67 2.84
CA HIS A 306 -6.34 10.31 2.98
C HIS A 306 -5.42 11.20 2.14
N PRO A 307 -4.20 11.52 2.62
CA PRO A 307 -3.69 11.25 3.97
C PRO A 307 -4.34 12.19 5.00
N HIS A 308 -4.69 11.68 6.16
CA HIS A 308 -5.21 12.50 7.24
C HIS A 308 -4.15 13.51 7.74
N ALA A 309 -4.58 14.75 7.99
CA ALA A 309 -3.69 15.86 8.28
C ALA A 309 -2.78 15.61 9.48
N GLU A 310 -3.29 15.03 10.56
CA GLU A 310 -2.52 14.72 11.76
C GLU A 310 -1.50 13.61 11.55
N ILE A 311 -1.80 12.64 10.67
CA ILE A 311 -0.84 11.59 10.30
C ILE A 311 0.25 12.18 9.42
N LEU A 312 -0.14 13.00 8.44
CA LEU A 312 0.81 13.69 7.57
C LEU A 312 1.74 14.59 8.40
N GLU A 313 1.22 15.38 9.35
CA GLU A 313 2.02 16.21 10.23
C GLU A 313 3.00 15.38 11.09
N ARG A 314 2.55 14.23 11.59
CA ARG A 314 3.39 13.30 12.38
C ARG A 314 4.53 12.74 11.56
N LEU A 315 4.24 12.28 10.34
CA LEU A 315 5.25 11.76 9.41
C LEU A 315 6.25 12.83 9.00
N GLN A 316 5.79 14.05 8.67
CA GLN A 316 6.66 15.18 8.29
C GLN A 316 7.61 15.65 9.40
N LYS A 317 7.28 15.38 10.68
CA LYS A 317 8.18 15.63 11.81
C LYS A 317 9.28 14.58 11.93
N ALA A 318 9.02 13.36 11.47
CA ALA A 318 9.92 12.23 11.61
C ALA A 318 10.77 11.99 10.37
N SER A 319 10.25 12.26 9.17
CA SER A 319 10.86 11.86 7.91
C SER A 319 10.56 12.85 6.78
N ARG A 320 11.22 12.64 5.64
CA ARG A 320 10.79 13.25 4.38
C ARG A 320 9.63 12.46 3.79
N VAL A 321 8.51 13.12 3.55
CA VAL A 321 7.30 12.49 3.02
C VAL A 321 7.19 12.68 1.51
N TYR A 322 6.92 11.58 0.79
CA TYR A 322 6.58 11.53 -0.63
C TYR A 322 5.17 10.97 -0.78
N ARG A 323 4.42 11.44 -1.78
CA ARG A 323 3.01 11.06 -1.98
C ARG A 323 2.72 10.83 -3.45
N THR A 324 2.10 9.69 -3.81
CA THR A 324 1.81 9.37 -5.21
C THR A 324 0.85 10.35 -5.88
N ASP A 325 -0.13 10.89 -5.16
CA ASP A 325 -1.06 11.90 -5.68
C ASP A 325 -0.38 13.21 -6.09
N LEU A 326 0.70 13.59 -5.40
CA LEU A 326 1.48 14.80 -5.67
C LEU A 326 2.69 14.54 -6.58
N ASP A 327 3.43 13.47 -6.31
CA ASP A 327 4.73 13.17 -6.90
C ASP A 327 4.65 12.24 -8.12
N GLY A 328 3.49 11.60 -8.35
CA GLY A 328 3.35 10.49 -9.31
C GLY A 328 4.00 9.23 -8.78
N SER A 329 4.36 8.30 -9.64
CA SER A 329 5.13 7.12 -9.22
C SER A 329 6.49 7.54 -8.65
N ILE A 330 6.92 6.85 -7.59
CA ILE A 330 8.12 7.15 -6.81
C ILE A 330 9.05 5.94 -6.89
N ALA A 331 10.29 6.14 -7.30
CA ALA A 331 11.30 5.09 -7.35
C ALA A 331 12.40 5.38 -6.32
N VAL A 332 12.71 4.40 -5.48
CA VAL A 332 13.84 4.44 -4.54
C VAL A 332 14.85 3.40 -4.99
N THR A 333 16.02 3.86 -5.40
CA THR A 333 17.13 3.01 -5.87
C THR A 333 18.27 3.04 -4.87
N THR A 334 18.79 1.88 -4.50
CA THR A 334 19.91 1.74 -3.56
C THR A 334 20.97 0.75 -4.07
N ASP A 335 22.23 1.07 -3.78
CA ASP A 335 23.40 0.19 -3.97
C ASP A 335 23.72 -0.64 -2.71
N GLY A 336 22.87 -0.52 -1.67
CA GLY A 336 23.04 -1.15 -0.36
C GLY A 336 23.83 -0.33 0.65
N SER A 337 24.30 0.86 0.29
CA SER A 337 24.98 1.78 1.22
C SER A 337 24.29 3.15 1.31
N ALA A 338 23.73 3.61 0.22
CA ALA A 338 22.97 4.84 0.10
C ALA A 338 21.75 4.63 -0.80
N TYR A 339 20.81 5.54 -0.81
CA TYR A 339 19.65 5.50 -1.69
C TYR A 339 19.35 6.84 -2.35
N THR A 340 18.71 6.77 -3.50
CA THR A 340 18.22 7.92 -4.26
C THR A 340 16.73 7.80 -4.49
N VAL A 341 15.99 8.89 -4.32
CA VAL A 341 14.55 8.95 -4.59
C VAL A 341 14.30 9.77 -5.84
N ILE A 342 13.60 9.19 -6.80
CA ILE A 342 13.18 9.86 -8.04
C ILE A 342 11.65 9.85 -8.08
N THR A 343 11.06 11.00 -8.38
CA THR A 343 9.62 11.15 -8.51
C THR A 343 9.22 11.49 -9.94
N GLN A 344 8.13 10.90 -10.41
CA GLN A 344 7.67 11.03 -11.80
C GLN A 344 7.31 12.47 -12.18
N LYS A 345 6.61 13.20 -11.28
CA LYS A 345 6.08 14.54 -11.58
C LYS A 345 7.10 15.66 -11.38
N SER A 346 8.07 15.50 -10.51
CA SER A 346 9.05 16.58 -10.23
C SER A 346 10.38 16.39 -10.93
N GLY A 347 10.72 15.18 -11.35
CA GLY A 347 12.02 14.88 -11.99
C GLY A 347 13.25 15.24 -11.14
N SER A 348 13.07 15.46 -9.83
CA SER A 348 14.15 15.85 -8.93
C SER A 348 14.77 14.62 -8.27
N GLU A 349 16.05 14.38 -8.57
CA GLU A 349 16.87 13.45 -7.80
C GLU A 349 17.20 14.08 -6.44
N VAL A 350 17.03 13.31 -5.37
CA VAL A 350 17.45 13.66 -4.03
C VAL A 350 18.33 12.54 -3.50
N GLU A 351 19.63 12.81 -3.49
CA GLU A 351 20.60 11.89 -2.89
C GLU A 351 20.57 12.05 -1.36
N ASN A 352 20.55 10.90 -0.66
CA ASN A 352 20.86 10.85 0.76
C ASN A 352 22.37 10.59 0.93
N PRO A 353 23.14 11.48 1.58
CA PRO A 353 24.56 11.25 1.78
C PRO A 353 24.78 10.13 2.80
N GLU A 354 25.85 9.34 2.57
CA GLU A 354 26.33 8.22 3.39
C GLU A 354 26.10 8.42 4.89
N LYS A 355 25.59 7.39 5.58
CA LYS A 355 25.54 7.33 7.06
C LYS A 355 26.95 7.53 7.61
N THR A 356 27.28 8.76 8.00
CA THR A 356 28.53 9.05 8.71
C THR A 356 28.38 8.49 10.12
N VAL A 357 29.08 7.40 10.42
CA VAL A 357 29.19 6.85 11.77
C VAL A 357 29.75 7.94 12.69
N VAL A 358 28.89 8.57 13.46
CA VAL A 358 29.31 9.48 14.54
C VAL A 358 29.69 8.60 15.72
N GLU A 359 30.98 8.32 15.83
CA GLU A 359 31.57 7.72 17.02
C GLU A 359 31.37 8.67 18.21
N GLU A 360 30.54 8.29 19.17
CA GLU A 360 30.32 9.03 20.42
C GLU A 360 31.61 9.23 21.20
N THR A 361 32.24 10.37 21.03
CA THR A 361 33.26 10.80 21.97
C THR A 361 32.61 11.59 23.10
N ARG A 362 32.36 10.85 24.19
CA ARG A 362 31.93 11.39 25.47
C ARG A 362 33.03 12.26 26.06
N LEU A 363 32.85 13.59 26.05
CA LEU A 363 33.66 14.49 26.88
C LEU A 363 32.77 15.32 27.79
N GLN A 364 33.23 15.32 29.03
CA GLN A 364 32.69 15.84 30.27
C GLN A 364 32.38 17.35 30.29
N GLU A 365 31.45 17.65 31.20
CA GLU A 365 31.06 18.97 31.69
C GLU A 365 32.21 19.90 32.08
N ALA A 366 32.04 21.16 31.82
CA ALA A 366 32.47 22.27 32.73
C ALA A 366 31.79 23.62 32.39
N GLY A 367 30.87 24.02 33.23
CA GLY A 367 30.85 25.27 34.00
C GLY A 367 30.65 26.65 33.27
N SER A 368 29.43 27.19 33.51
CA SER A 368 29.14 28.59 33.85
C SER A 368 29.70 29.74 32.98
N ASP A 369 28.87 30.64 32.44
CA ASP A 369 28.62 31.95 33.03
C ASP A 369 27.54 32.75 32.26
N GLU A 370 26.72 33.47 32.98
CA GLU A 370 25.70 34.41 32.50
C GLU A 370 26.36 35.66 31.93
N THR A 371 25.78 36.26 30.89
CA THR A 371 25.59 37.72 30.83
C THR A 371 24.56 38.14 29.79
N GLU A 372 23.73 39.01 30.25
CA GLU A 372 22.62 39.78 29.67
C GLU A 372 23.04 40.75 28.55
N LEU A 373 22.04 41.12 27.74
CA LEU A 373 21.76 42.44 27.15
C LEU A 373 21.88 42.63 25.63
N GLU A 374 20.74 43.04 25.12
CA GLU A 374 20.35 44.08 24.17
C GLU A 374 20.08 43.77 22.70
N ASP A 375 18.77 43.98 22.36
CA ASP A 375 18.16 44.32 21.05
C ASP A 375 18.69 45.68 20.52
N PRO A 376 18.76 45.99 19.21
CA PRO A 376 17.58 46.10 18.38
C PRO A 376 17.72 45.88 16.86
N SER A 377 16.58 45.46 16.28
CA SER A 377 16.03 45.86 14.97
C SER A 377 16.90 45.82 13.70
N SER A 378 16.51 44.98 12.73
CA SER A 378 15.86 45.41 11.48
C SER A 378 15.74 44.30 10.40
N ARG A 379 14.53 44.13 9.92
CA ARG A 379 14.08 43.82 8.54
C ARG A 379 14.56 42.58 7.82
N GLY A 380 13.56 41.74 7.56
CA GLY A 380 13.56 40.75 6.47
C GLY A 380 12.38 39.82 6.63
N GLY A 381 11.25 40.10 5.94
CA GLY A 381 10.02 39.36 6.08
C GLY A 381 10.20 37.90 5.65
N ILE A 382 9.82 36.99 6.53
CA ILE A 382 9.48 35.61 6.22
C ILE A 382 7.97 35.53 6.38
N SER A 383 7.28 35.17 5.29
CA SER A 383 5.85 34.88 5.30
C SER A 383 5.62 33.75 6.29
N SER A 384 5.09 34.05 7.46
CA SER A 384 4.54 33.06 8.37
C SER A 384 3.22 32.61 7.75
N SER A 385 3.08 31.31 7.49
CA SER A 385 1.78 30.67 7.39
C SER A 385 1.07 30.96 8.72
N THR A 386 0.15 31.91 8.73
CA THR A 386 -0.75 32.15 9.86
C THR A 386 -1.65 30.94 9.94
N GLU A 387 -1.54 30.15 11.01
CA GLU A 387 -2.60 29.20 11.40
C GLU A 387 -3.93 29.96 11.32
N SER A 388 -4.90 29.39 10.63
CA SER A 388 -6.24 29.97 10.56
C SER A 388 -6.80 30.10 11.97
N THR A 389 -7.38 31.26 12.28
CA THR A 389 -8.06 31.45 13.55
C THR A 389 -9.46 30.87 13.55
N VAL A 390 -9.96 30.45 12.38
CA VAL A 390 -11.28 29.82 12.21
C VAL A 390 -11.09 28.33 11.99
N TYR A 391 -11.91 27.53 12.65
CA TYR A 391 -11.84 26.08 12.59
C TYR A 391 -13.22 25.44 12.86
N VAL A 392 -13.43 24.19 12.41
CA VAL A 392 -14.57 23.36 12.81
C VAL A 392 -14.35 22.94 14.26
N SER A 393 -15.24 23.35 15.15
CA SER A 393 -15.09 23.17 16.60
C SER A 393 -15.89 21.99 17.15
N ASP A 394 -16.98 21.60 16.50
CA ASP A 394 -17.81 20.45 16.88
C ASP A 394 -18.64 19.96 15.69
N LEU A 395 -19.03 18.67 15.70
CA LEU A 395 -19.83 18.00 14.66
C LEU A 395 -20.75 16.96 15.31
N SER A 396 -22.04 17.06 15.06
CA SER A 396 -23.01 16.05 15.46
C SER A 396 -23.64 15.38 14.25
N LEU A 397 -23.24 14.14 13.98
CA LEU A 397 -23.75 13.33 12.87
C LEU A 397 -25.23 12.96 13.09
N GLN A 398 -25.62 12.67 14.35
CA GLN A 398 -26.99 12.27 14.69
C GLN A 398 -27.97 13.44 14.70
N ASP A 399 -27.53 14.61 15.15
CA ASP A 399 -28.34 15.82 15.25
C ASP A 399 -28.23 16.72 14.03
N GLU A 400 -27.38 16.31 13.04
CA GLU A 400 -27.24 16.93 11.72
C GLU A 400 -26.82 18.40 11.77
N TRP A 401 -25.71 18.71 12.47
CA TRP A 401 -25.12 20.05 12.51
C TRP A 401 -23.61 20.04 12.67
N VAL A 402 -22.98 21.14 12.27
CA VAL A 402 -21.53 21.42 12.44
C VAL A 402 -21.33 22.81 13.02
N GLU A 403 -20.38 22.96 13.95
CA GLU A 403 -20.01 24.25 14.56
C GLU A 403 -18.68 24.77 14.02
N ILE A 404 -18.64 26.06 13.69
CA ILE A 404 -17.44 26.77 13.23
C ILE A 404 -17.13 27.90 14.21
N THR A 405 -15.93 27.91 14.75
CA THR A 405 -15.49 28.89 15.77
C THR A 405 -14.33 29.75 15.27
N ASN A 406 -14.43 31.06 15.51
CA ASN A 406 -13.32 32.00 15.36
C ASN A 406 -12.62 32.23 16.69
N ARG A 407 -11.50 31.56 16.94
CA ARG A 407 -10.67 31.77 18.15
C ARG A 407 -9.78 33.02 18.09
N GLY A 408 -9.83 33.76 17.00
CA GLY A 408 -9.04 34.97 16.79
C GLY A 408 -9.56 36.18 17.56
N SER A 409 -8.81 37.27 17.55
CA SER A 409 -9.17 38.56 18.14
C SER A 409 -9.77 39.56 17.14
N SER A 410 -9.97 39.12 15.88
CA SER A 410 -10.53 39.93 14.79
C SER A 410 -11.67 39.21 14.11
N PRO A 411 -12.72 39.92 13.59
CA PRO A 411 -13.75 39.30 12.79
C PRO A 411 -13.19 38.70 11.50
N VAL A 412 -13.74 37.54 11.09
CA VAL A 412 -13.36 36.85 9.83
C VAL A 412 -14.58 36.76 8.93
N SER A 413 -14.44 37.15 7.66
CA SER A 413 -15.49 36.96 6.68
C SER A 413 -15.41 35.51 6.15
N LEU A 414 -16.52 34.76 6.33
CA LEU A 414 -16.67 33.44 5.77
C LEU A 414 -17.37 33.46 4.40
N SER A 415 -17.63 34.64 3.83
CA SER A 415 -18.32 34.76 2.54
C SER A 415 -17.58 34.01 1.44
N GLY A 416 -18.25 33.03 0.81
CA GLY A 416 -17.66 32.18 -0.22
C GLY A 416 -16.85 30.99 0.30
N TRP A 417 -16.64 30.89 1.61
CA TRP A 417 -16.10 29.68 2.23
C TRP A 417 -17.02 28.50 2.04
N LYS A 418 -16.53 27.29 2.23
CA LYS A 418 -17.32 26.08 2.03
C LYS A 418 -17.16 25.11 3.19
N ILE A 419 -18.25 24.40 3.50
CA ILE A 419 -18.25 23.15 4.26
C ILE A 419 -18.59 22.03 3.29
N GLU A 420 -17.83 20.96 3.34
CA GLU A 420 -18.06 19.73 2.57
C GLU A 420 -18.08 18.54 3.50
N ASP A 421 -18.92 17.53 3.19
CA ASP A 421 -18.91 16.22 3.83
C ASP A 421 -17.77 15.35 3.27
N ASP A 422 -17.47 14.23 3.90
CA ASP A 422 -16.40 13.30 3.50
C ASP A 422 -16.59 12.78 2.06
N SER A 423 -17.82 12.66 1.60
CA SER A 423 -18.13 12.22 0.24
C SER A 423 -17.92 13.30 -0.84
N SER A 424 -17.67 14.56 -0.45
CA SER A 424 -17.64 15.75 -1.34
C SER A 424 -18.89 15.91 -2.23
N LYS A 425 -19.97 15.18 -1.91
CA LYS A 425 -21.24 15.26 -2.65
C LYS A 425 -22.11 16.39 -2.19
N HIS A 426 -21.92 16.81 -0.95
CA HIS A 426 -22.68 17.85 -0.33
C HIS A 426 -21.75 19.00 0.05
N THR A 427 -21.98 20.15 -0.58
CA THR A 427 -21.19 21.37 -0.33
C THR A 427 -22.11 22.49 0.10
N TYR A 428 -21.87 23.05 1.28
CA TYR A 428 -22.44 24.32 1.69
C TYR A 428 -21.50 25.47 1.36
N THR A 429 -22.00 26.51 0.72
CA THR A 429 -21.22 27.74 0.49
C THR A 429 -21.77 28.84 1.36
N PHE A 430 -20.94 29.37 2.25
CA PHE A 430 -21.34 30.45 3.14
C PHE A 430 -21.79 31.68 2.34
N PRO A 431 -23.00 32.20 2.65
CA PRO A 431 -23.44 33.47 2.09
C PRO A 431 -22.55 34.61 2.61
N SER A 432 -22.95 35.86 2.39
CA SER A 432 -22.29 36.99 3.05
C SER A 432 -22.44 36.88 4.56
N PHE A 433 -21.44 36.33 5.23
CA PHE A 433 -21.42 36.05 6.67
C PHE A 433 -20.08 36.49 7.28
N THR A 434 -20.12 37.09 8.46
CA THR A 434 -18.93 37.47 9.23
C THR A 434 -19.01 36.84 10.61
N LEU A 435 -17.99 36.07 10.97
CA LEU A 435 -17.86 35.42 12.27
C LEU A 435 -17.04 36.33 13.19
N ASP A 436 -17.67 36.86 14.20
CA ASP A 436 -17.05 37.79 15.18
C ASP A 436 -15.94 37.11 15.98
N PRO A 437 -15.02 37.88 16.61
CA PRO A 437 -14.00 37.32 17.48
C PRO A 437 -14.59 36.48 18.60
N GLN A 438 -14.03 35.30 18.85
CA GLN A 438 -14.47 34.34 19.88
C GLN A 438 -15.92 33.87 19.72
N ALA A 439 -16.49 34.06 18.55
CA ALA A 439 -17.88 33.61 18.27
C ALA A 439 -17.85 32.22 17.59
N THR A 440 -18.95 31.51 17.77
CA THR A 440 -19.29 30.23 17.11
C THR A 440 -20.57 30.41 16.32
N VAL A 441 -20.64 29.76 15.15
CA VAL A 441 -21.85 29.61 14.35
C VAL A 441 -22.13 28.14 14.15
N THR A 442 -23.37 27.71 14.31
CA THR A 442 -23.85 26.36 14.04
C THR A 442 -24.53 26.32 12.68
N LEU A 443 -24.06 25.41 11.81
CA LEU A 443 -24.69 25.14 10.52
C LEU A 443 -25.49 23.85 10.60
N HIS A 444 -26.78 23.94 10.53
CA HIS A 444 -27.73 22.82 10.52
C HIS A 444 -27.98 22.30 9.12
N THR A 445 -28.10 20.99 8.96
CA THR A 445 -28.41 20.35 7.67
C THR A 445 -29.80 20.75 7.16
N GLY A 446 -30.78 20.85 8.05
CA GLY A 446 -32.20 21.06 7.75
C GLY A 446 -32.57 22.46 7.25
N GLU A 447 -33.88 22.70 7.15
CA GLU A 447 -34.45 24.00 6.80
C GLU A 447 -34.61 24.88 8.05
N GLY A 448 -34.32 26.18 7.93
CA GLY A 448 -34.46 27.16 8.99
C GLY A 448 -34.30 28.59 8.51
N THR A 449 -34.08 29.50 9.44
CA THR A 449 -33.87 30.93 9.15
C THR A 449 -32.48 31.32 9.69
N ASP A 450 -31.61 31.75 8.83
CA ASP A 450 -30.26 32.18 9.18
C ASP A 450 -30.30 33.35 10.19
N THR A 451 -29.39 33.24 11.15
CA THR A 451 -29.13 34.27 12.18
C THR A 451 -27.61 34.54 12.27
N ALA A 452 -27.21 35.30 13.27
CA ALA A 452 -25.78 35.53 13.52
C ALA A 452 -25.08 34.30 14.15
N THR A 453 -25.81 33.31 14.66
CA THR A 453 -25.30 32.12 15.36
C THR A 453 -25.81 30.83 14.80
N GLU A 454 -26.80 30.83 13.92
CA GLU A 454 -27.42 29.64 13.34
C GLU A 454 -27.56 29.84 11.83
N LEU A 455 -27.03 28.89 11.04
CA LEU A 455 -27.18 28.83 9.60
C LEU A 455 -27.84 27.51 9.19
N TYR A 456 -28.47 27.50 8.02
CA TYR A 456 -29.19 26.32 7.53
C TYR A 456 -28.81 25.98 6.11
N TRP A 457 -28.38 24.74 5.93
CA TRP A 457 -28.00 24.20 4.60
C TRP A 457 -29.23 24.08 3.67
N GLY A 458 -30.41 23.82 4.29
CA GLY A 458 -31.66 23.68 3.56
C GLY A 458 -31.84 22.31 2.89
N SER A 459 -31.15 21.27 3.36
CA SER A 459 -31.35 19.91 2.89
C SER A 459 -32.65 19.31 3.42
N GLY A 460 -33.40 18.63 2.56
CA GLY A 460 -34.61 17.88 2.95
C GLY A 460 -34.33 16.47 3.49
N SER A 461 -33.05 16.07 3.60
CA SER A 461 -32.62 14.76 4.11
C SER A 461 -31.30 14.90 4.87
N PRO A 462 -30.99 13.95 5.77
CA PRO A 462 -29.70 13.87 6.44
C PRO A 462 -28.55 13.90 5.42
N LEU A 463 -27.47 14.59 5.76
CA LEU A 463 -26.26 14.69 4.95
C LEU A 463 -25.08 13.96 5.61
N TRP A 464 -25.00 14.03 6.95
CA TRP A 464 -23.94 13.39 7.71
C TRP A 464 -24.20 11.89 7.88
N ASN A 465 -23.19 11.07 7.61
CA ASN A 465 -23.29 9.63 7.78
C ASN A 465 -23.08 9.25 9.25
N ASN A 466 -24.09 8.65 9.88
CA ASN A 466 -24.06 8.27 11.30
C ASN A 466 -23.04 7.17 11.65
N ASP A 467 -22.47 6.49 10.66
CA ASP A 467 -21.43 5.47 10.86
C ASP A 467 -20.01 6.08 10.83
N GLY A 468 -19.92 7.40 10.69
CA GLY A 468 -18.72 8.22 10.62
C GLY A 468 -18.77 9.16 9.41
N ASP A 469 -18.41 10.42 9.61
CA ASP A 469 -18.29 11.45 8.57
C ASP A 469 -17.35 12.56 9.04
N THR A 470 -16.84 13.36 8.10
CA THR A 470 -15.93 14.46 8.38
C THR A 470 -16.42 15.76 7.76
N ALA A 471 -16.46 16.82 8.55
CA ALA A 471 -16.73 18.16 8.07
C ALA A 471 -15.41 18.84 7.65
N TYR A 472 -15.29 19.24 6.39
CA TYR A 472 -14.15 19.97 5.84
C TYR A 472 -14.51 21.43 5.62
N LEU A 473 -13.74 22.36 6.18
CA LEU A 473 -13.89 23.80 6.01
C LEU A 473 -12.82 24.34 5.06
N PHE A 474 -13.26 24.92 3.94
CA PHE A 474 -12.37 25.54 2.96
C PHE A 474 -12.56 27.06 2.92
N ASP A 475 -11.50 27.83 2.67
CA ASP A 475 -11.57 29.26 2.42
C ASP A 475 -12.19 29.60 1.04
N ASP A 476 -12.32 30.89 0.73
CA ASP A 476 -12.87 31.36 -0.55
C ASP A 476 -11.93 31.11 -1.75
N SER A 477 -10.69 30.72 -1.49
CA SER A 477 -9.70 30.36 -2.49
C SER A 477 -9.64 28.82 -2.70
N GLY A 478 -10.40 28.05 -1.90
CA GLY A 478 -10.45 26.58 -1.95
C GLY A 478 -9.34 25.89 -1.16
N ASN A 479 -8.62 26.61 -0.28
CA ASN A 479 -7.65 25.98 0.61
C ASN A 479 -8.38 25.39 1.83
N LEU A 480 -8.00 24.18 2.22
CA LEU A 480 -8.51 23.57 3.45
C LEU A 480 -8.02 24.38 4.66
N VAL A 481 -8.95 24.80 5.49
CA VAL A 481 -8.72 25.60 6.70
C VAL A 481 -8.75 24.72 7.94
N SER A 482 -9.69 23.79 8.01
CA SER A 482 -9.91 22.91 9.15
C SER A 482 -10.78 21.74 8.75
N SER A 483 -10.67 20.62 9.47
CA SER A 483 -11.59 19.49 9.39
C SER A 483 -11.84 18.91 10.77
N LEU A 484 -12.99 18.26 10.96
CA LEU A 484 -13.36 17.55 12.17
C LEU A 484 -14.22 16.33 11.82
N GLU A 485 -13.81 15.18 12.32
CA GLU A 485 -14.57 13.93 12.24
C GLU A 485 -15.54 13.82 13.42
N GLY A 486 -16.76 13.35 13.16
CA GLY A 486 -17.83 13.17 14.16
C GLY A 486 -18.09 11.71 14.52
#